data_e60d70c3ba49bdcf61cfb4a764138479
#
_entry.id   e60d70c3ba49bdcf61cfb4a764138479
#
_cell.length_a   1.000
_cell.length_b   1.000
_cell.length_c   1.000
_cell.angle_alpha   90.00
_cell.angle_beta   90.00
_cell.angle_gamma   90.00
#
_symmetry.space_group_name_H-M   'P 1'
#
loop_
_entity.id
_entity.type
_entity.pdbx_description
1 polymer ?
#
loop_
_entity_poly.entity_id
_entity_poly.type
_entity_poly.pdbx_seq_one_letter_code
_entity_poly.pdbx_strand_id
1 'polypeptide(L)'
;RLRLDEIRPTAEELLEALRAEPSCEKAEIAGSVRRWTETCKDIDLIATSTDPKALAAGIAGHELVAEHGIGVDVRIVAPEAFGNLLQHFSGSGAHNAELRERAVAKGLHVSENGIKDDKTGETEMFATEQEVYERLGYQYIVPELRENRGELDAAAEDELPELIERSQIKGDLHCHTTLSDGVASLEEMAAAAEALGYEYLAITDHSESHGFGNHVEPDRLWQRIEEINEFNNEDHGIRLLSGS
;
A
#
# COMPACT_ATOMS: atom_id res chain seq x y z
N ARG A 1 -15.49 7.92 -4.17
CA ARG A 1 -14.35 7.13 -3.70
C ARG A 1 -14.18 5.93 -4.62
N LEU A 2 -12.96 5.61 -4.93
CA LEU A 2 -12.57 4.41 -5.67
C LEU A 2 -11.96 3.38 -4.72
N ARG A 3 -12.02 2.12 -5.09
CA ARG A 3 -11.31 1.06 -4.36
C ARG A 3 -9.80 1.22 -4.58
N LEU A 4 -9.03 0.70 -3.65
CA LEU A 4 -7.56 0.80 -3.70
C LEU A 4 -6.98 0.15 -4.95
N ASP A 5 -7.49 -1.01 -5.35
CA ASP A 5 -7.08 -1.73 -6.56
C ASP A 5 -7.34 -0.96 -7.86
N GLU A 6 -8.33 -0.06 -7.87
CA GLU A 6 -8.65 0.82 -9.01
C GLU A 6 -7.77 2.07 -9.07
N ILE A 7 -7.49 2.69 -7.90
CA ILE A 7 -6.80 3.99 -7.83
C ILE A 7 -5.27 3.86 -7.73
N ARG A 8 -4.77 2.80 -7.08
CA ARG A 8 -3.34 2.63 -6.81
C ARG A 8 -2.48 2.53 -8.07
N PRO A 9 -2.86 1.77 -9.14
CA PRO A 9 -2.09 1.76 -10.38
C PRO A 9 -1.91 3.15 -10.97
N THR A 10 -2.98 3.96 -11.00
CA THR A 10 -2.92 5.36 -11.48
C THR A 10 -2.01 6.23 -10.59
N ALA A 11 -2.05 6.04 -9.28
CA ALA A 11 -1.17 6.77 -8.37
C ALA A 11 0.31 6.42 -8.57
N GLU A 12 0.62 5.15 -8.81
CA GLU A 12 1.97 4.67 -9.09
C GLU A 12 2.48 5.20 -10.45
N GLU A 13 1.63 5.21 -11.47
CA GLU A 13 1.96 5.76 -12.79
C GLU A 13 2.21 7.28 -12.73
N LEU A 14 1.38 8.03 -12.01
CA LEU A 14 1.59 9.45 -11.75
C LEU A 14 2.87 9.72 -10.94
N LEU A 15 3.20 8.88 -9.97
CA LEU A 15 4.44 8.97 -9.21
C LEU A 15 5.67 8.80 -10.13
N GLU A 16 5.64 7.81 -11.01
CA GLU A 16 6.73 7.58 -11.97
C GLU A 16 6.85 8.73 -12.99
N ALA A 17 5.72 9.26 -13.46
CA ALA A 17 5.71 10.44 -14.33
C ALA A 17 6.33 11.66 -13.61
N LEU A 18 5.98 11.87 -12.34
CA LEU A 18 6.52 12.95 -11.51
C LEU A 18 8.02 12.80 -11.28
N ARG A 19 8.49 11.57 -11.03
CA ARG A 19 9.91 11.24 -10.87
C ARG A 19 10.72 11.39 -12.15
N ALA A 20 10.09 11.21 -13.31
CA ALA A 20 10.72 11.38 -14.62
C ALA A 20 10.94 12.86 -15.00
N GLU A 21 10.27 13.80 -14.35
CA GLU A 21 10.44 15.23 -14.60
C GLU A 21 11.88 15.68 -14.22
N PRO A 22 12.61 16.36 -15.11
CA PRO A 22 14.01 16.71 -14.89
C PRO A 22 14.28 17.55 -13.63
N SER A 23 13.30 18.31 -13.18
CA SER A 23 13.38 19.15 -11.98
C SER A 23 12.96 18.42 -10.70
N CYS A 24 12.45 17.19 -10.78
CA CYS A 24 12.10 16.39 -9.61
C CYS A 24 13.34 15.79 -8.97
N GLU A 25 13.52 15.98 -7.66
CA GLU A 25 14.61 15.36 -6.91
C GLU A 25 14.14 14.13 -6.14
N LYS A 26 12.93 14.22 -5.55
CA LYS A 26 12.30 13.14 -4.78
C LYS A 26 10.79 13.27 -4.88
N ALA A 27 10.09 12.15 -4.99
CA ALA A 27 8.63 12.13 -4.93
C ALA A 27 8.13 10.85 -4.26
N GLU A 28 7.00 10.96 -3.55
CA GLU A 28 6.33 9.86 -2.85
C GLU A 28 4.80 10.01 -2.91
N ILE A 29 4.10 8.87 -2.92
CA ILE A 29 2.66 8.83 -2.66
C ILE A 29 2.42 9.17 -1.19
N ALA A 30 1.34 9.90 -0.91
CA ALA A 30 0.87 10.22 0.44
C ALA A 30 -0.61 9.82 0.61
N GLY A 31 -1.27 10.34 1.62
CA GLY A 31 -2.70 10.18 1.84
C GLY A 31 -3.16 8.75 2.06
N SER A 32 -4.42 8.52 1.72
CA SER A 32 -5.10 7.23 1.94
C SER A 32 -4.54 6.10 1.06
N VAL A 33 -4.03 6.40 -0.14
CA VAL A 33 -3.39 5.42 -1.03
C VAL A 33 -2.12 4.86 -0.37
N ARG A 34 -1.30 5.71 0.25
CA ARG A 34 -0.08 5.29 0.95
C ARG A 34 -0.37 4.41 2.17
N ARG A 35 -1.46 4.69 2.88
CA ARG A 35 -1.88 3.91 4.05
C ARG A 35 -2.60 2.60 3.72
N TRP A 36 -2.72 2.25 2.44
CA TRP A 36 -3.41 1.04 1.97
C TRP A 36 -4.87 0.95 2.43
N THR A 37 -5.58 2.09 2.53
CA THR A 37 -7.01 2.06 2.88
C THR A 37 -7.84 1.46 1.75
N GLU A 38 -8.88 0.71 2.10
CA GLU A 38 -9.75 0.00 1.14
C GLU A 38 -10.34 0.92 0.05
N THR A 39 -10.66 2.16 0.42
CA THR A 39 -11.21 3.15 -0.51
C THR A 39 -10.56 4.51 -0.35
N CYS A 40 -10.20 5.13 -1.47
CA CYS A 40 -9.55 6.43 -1.54
C CYS A 40 -10.43 7.45 -2.27
N LYS A 41 -10.30 8.72 -1.96
CA LYS A 41 -11.07 9.81 -2.58
C LYS A 41 -10.25 10.51 -3.67
N ASP A 42 -8.98 10.70 -3.42
CA ASP A 42 -8.01 11.48 -4.17
C ASP A 42 -6.63 10.81 -4.11
N ILE A 43 -5.74 11.29 -4.95
CA ILE A 43 -4.33 10.88 -4.97
C ILE A 43 -3.52 12.07 -4.45
N ASP A 44 -2.79 11.85 -3.34
CA ASP A 44 -1.86 12.82 -2.78
C ASP A 44 -0.42 12.42 -3.17
N LEU A 45 0.33 13.36 -3.75
CA LEU A 45 1.74 13.22 -4.09
C LEU A 45 2.55 14.34 -3.42
N ILE A 46 3.70 13.97 -2.89
CA ILE A 46 4.64 14.91 -2.25
C ILE A 46 5.94 14.86 -3.03
N ALA A 47 6.52 16.03 -3.33
CA ALA A 47 7.78 16.10 -4.06
C ALA A 47 8.72 17.19 -3.53
N THR A 48 10.02 17.03 -3.85
CA THR A 48 11.02 18.11 -3.82
C THR A 48 11.49 18.39 -5.24
N SER A 49 11.92 19.60 -5.50
CA SER A 49 12.29 20.04 -6.85
C SER A 49 13.31 21.16 -6.85
N THR A 50 14.23 21.11 -7.83
CA THR A 50 15.14 22.21 -8.15
C THR A 50 14.43 23.38 -8.82
N ASP A 51 13.29 23.15 -9.48
CA ASP A 51 12.38 24.18 -10.04
C ASP A 51 10.92 23.78 -9.80
N PRO A 52 10.34 24.19 -8.65
CA PRO A 52 8.96 23.88 -8.29
C PRO A 52 7.90 24.31 -9.32
N LYS A 53 8.15 25.40 -10.04
CA LYS A 53 7.22 25.89 -11.07
C LYS A 53 7.22 25.01 -12.31
N ALA A 54 8.40 24.60 -12.76
CA ALA A 54 8.54 23.69 -13.88
C ALA A 54 7.91 22.33 -13.55
N LEU A 55 8.17 21.78 -12.35
CA LEU A 55 7.59 20.51 -11.92
C LEU A 55 6.06 20.57 -11.85
N ALA A 56 5.50 21.64 -11.27
CA ALA A 56 4.06 21.81 -11.20
C ALA A 56 3.41 21.94 -12.59
N ALA A 57 4.07 22.62 -13.53
CA ALA A 57 3.58 22.74 -14.91
C ALA A 57 3.63 21.41 -15.68
N GLY A 58 4.70 20.61 -15.51
CA GLY A 58 4.86 19.30 -16.12
C GLY A 58 3.73 18.35 -15.72
N ILE A 59 3.51 18.21 -14.43
CA ILE A 59 2.48 17.26 -13.92
C ILE A 59 1.04 17.74 -14.22
N ALA A 60 0.79 19.04 -14.19
CA ALA A 60 -0.55 19.58 -14.49
C ALA A 60 -1.00 19.33 -15.93
N GLY A 61 -0.07 19.15 -16.86
CA GLY A 61 -0.33 18.80 -18.26
C GLY A 61 -0.39 17.30 -18.53
N HIS A 62 -0.20 16.46 -17.54
CA HIS A 62 -0.15 15.01 -17.71
C HIS A 62 -1.54 14.44 -18.01
N GLU A 63 -1.64 13.56 -19.01
CA GLU A 63 -2.92 12.99 -19.47
C GLU A 63 -3.70 12.28 -18.37
N LEU A 64 -3.02 11.54 -17.49
CA LEU A 64 -3.62 10.81 -16.38
C LEU A 64 -4.35 11.72 -15.37
N VAL A 65 -3.94 12.98 -15.23
CA VAL A 65 -4.63 13.94 -14.36
C VAL A 65 -5.99 14.33 -14.95
N ALA A 66 -6.10 14.34 -16.30
CA ALA A 66 -7.30 14.76 -17.03
C ALA A 66 -8.33 13.63 -17.23
N GLU A 67 -7.89 12.38 -17.37
CA GLU A 67 -8.73 11.28 -17.86
C GLU A 67 -9.60 10.60 -16.79
N HIS A 68 -9.15 10.56 -15.52
CA HIS A 68 -9.78 9.70 -14.52
C HIS A 68 -10.84 10.37 -13.63
N GLY A 69 -11.04 11.69 -13.74
CA GLY A 69 -12.01 12.40 -12.86
C GLY A 69 -11.70 12.29 -11.37
N ILE A 70 -10.47 11.87 -11.02
CA ILE A 70 -9.96 11.74 -9.66
C ILE A 70 -9.21 13.03 -9.33
N GLY A 71 -9.41 13.57 -8.13
CA GLY A 71 -8.60 14.68 -7.63
C GLY A 71 -7.16 14.21 -7.41
N VAL A 72 -6.20 14.94 -7.99
CA VAL A 72 -4.77 14.74 -7.75
C VAL A 72 -4.22 15.98 -7.07
N ASP A 73 -3.66 15.84 -5.88
CA ASP A 73 -3.02 16.91 -5.13
C ASP A 73 -1.50 16.68 -5.10
N VAL A 74 -0.75 17.57 -5.72
CA VAL A 74 0.72 17.51 -5.74
C VAL A 74 1.28 18.66 -4.91
N ARG A 75 2.01 18.32 -3.85
CA ARG A 75 2.65 19.31 -2.98
C ARG A 75 4.15 19.26 -3.10
N ILE A 76 4.74 20.41 -3.36
CA ILE A 76 6.18 20.57 -3.54
C ILE A 76 6.72 21.35 -2.35
N VAL A 77 7.76 20.81 -1.71
CA VAL A 77 8.38 21.37 -0.51
C VAL A 77 9.90 21.39 -0.64
N ALA A 78 10.56 22.18 0.21
CA ALA A 78 12.01 22.13 0.33
C ALA A 78 12.48 20.77 0.87
N PRO A 79 13.62 20.24 0.41
CA PRO A 79 14.13 18.93 0.81
C PRO A 79 14.22 18.72 2.33
N GLU A 80 14.56 19.76 3.07
CA GLU A 80 14.72 19.74 4.52
C GLU A 80 13.41 19.50 5.27
N ALA A 81 12.25 19.85 4.68
CA ALA A 81 10.93 19.71 5.28
C ALA A 81 10.14 18.53 4.67
N PHE A 82 10.76 17.72 3.80
CA PHE A 82 10.07 16.64 3.10
C PHE A 82 9.44 15.63 4.06
N GLY A 83 10.14 15.24 5.13
CA GLY A 83 9.62 14.32 6.13
C GLY A 83 8.44 14.87 6.90
N ASN A 84 8.44 16.16 7.23
CA ASN A 84 7.33 16.82 7.90
C ASN A 84 6.07 16.83 7.01
N LEU A 85 6.23 17.25 5.74
CA LEU A 85 5.13 17.28 4.80
C LEU A 85 4.57 15.88 4.54
N LEU A 86 5.44 14.88 4.31
CA LEU A 86 5.06 13.50 4.04
C LEU A 86 4.31 12.87 5.23
N GLN A 87 4.79 13.08 6.46
CA GLN A 87 4.10 12.64 7.68
C GLN A 87 2.70 13.28 7.78
N HIS A 88 2.63 14.61 7.58
CA HIS A 88 1.38 15.35 7.69
C HIS A 88 0.34 14.88 6.65
N PHE A 89 0.72 14.75 5.38
CA PHE A 89 -0.19 14.37 4.30
C PHE A 89 -0.44 12.88 4.18
N SER A 90 0.44 12.02 4.73
CA SER A 90 0.10 10.60 4.87
C SER A 90 -1.09 10.38 5.79
N GLY A 91 -1.25 11.18 6.82
CA GLY A 91 -2.39 11.11 7.74
C GLY A 91 -2.27 9.89 8.68
N SER A 92 -3.38 9.34 9.14
CA SER A 92 -4.75 9.82 8.91
C SER A 92 -5.01 11.14 9.64
N GLY A 93 -6.16 11.77 9.36
CA GLY A 93 -6.56 12.96 10.11
C GLY A 93 -6.68 12.69 11.63
N ALA A 94 -7.19 11.52 12.03
CA ALA A 94 -7.31 11.11 13.42
C ALA A 94 -5.93 10.88 14.06
N HIS A 95 -5.03 10.18 13.36
CA HIS A 95 -3.64 9.99 13.79
C HIS A 95 -2.92 11.34 14.01
N ASN A 96 -3.02 12.24 13.03
CA ASN A 96 -2.38 13.55 13.11
C ASN A 96 -2.96 14.42 14.24
N ALA A 97 -4.26 14.34 14.52
CA ALA A 97 -4.89 15.06 15.61
C ALA A 97 -4.31 14.61 16.96
N GLU A 98 -4.28 13.31 17.19
CA GLU A 98 -3.73 12.71 18.43
C GLU A 98 -2.23 13.01 18.58
N LEU A 99 -1.45 12.85 17.49
CA LEU A 99 -0.01 13.16 17.49
C LEU A 99 0.26 14.62 17.89
N ARG A 100 -0.51 15.56 17.34
CA ARG A 100 -0.39 16.99 17.67
C ARG A 100 -0.79 17.29 19.11
N GLU A 101 -1.87 16.69 19.61
CA GLU A 101 -2.31 16.86 21.00
C GLU A 101 -1.22 16.42 21.97
N ARG A 102 -0.63 15.24 21.73
CA ARG A 102 0.48 14.73 22.54
C ARG A 102 1.76 15.58 22.42
N ALA A 103 2.03 16.13 21.23
CA ALA A 103 3.15 17.04 21.03
C ALA A 103 2.96 18.35 21.81
N VAL A 104 1.75 18.95 21.76
CA VAL A 104 1.42 20.17 22.52
C VAL A 104 1.59 19.97 24.02
N ALA A 105 1.24 18.80 24.55
CA ALA A 105 1.48 18.47 25.97
C ALA A 105 2.98 18.48 26.35
N LYS A 106 3.87 18.30 25.35
CA LYS A 106 5.33 18.38 25.50
C LYS A 106 5.91 19.78 25.16
N GLY A 107 5.07 20.76 24.80
CA GLY A 107 5.48 22.09 24.35
C GLY A 107 6.01 22.12 22.91
N LEU A 108 5.54 21.20 22.07
CA LEU A 108 5.92 21.07 20.66
C LEU A 108 4.70 21.26 19.75
N HIS A 109 4.88 21.92 18.61
CA HIS A 109 3.82 22.13 17.63
C HIS A 109 4.20 21.52 16.30
N VAL A 110 3.52 20.47 15.91
CA VAL A 110 3.77 19.72 14.66
C VAL A 110 2.96 20.32 13.51
N SER A 111 3.63 20.62 12.42
CA SER A 111 3.03 21.09 11.16
C SER A 111 3.74 20.47 9.96
N GLU A 112 3.20 20.70 8.78
CA GLU A 112 3.81 20.34 7.50
C GLU A 112 5.14 21.03 7.22
N ASN A 113 5.40 22.15 7.93
CA ASN A 113 6.61 22.97 7.75
C ASN A 113 7.69 22.68 8.81
N GLY A 114 7.43 21.81 9.77
CA GLY A 114 8.37 21.48 10.83
C GLY A 114 7.73 21.33 12.20
N ILE A 115 8.57 21.15 13.20
CA ILE A 115 8.20 21.06 14.62
C ILE A 115 8.73 22.31 15.34
N LYS A 116 7.83 23.14 15.84
CA LYS A 116 8.19 24.30 16.65
C LYS A 116 8.30 23.91 18.12
N ASP A 117 9.39 24.28 18.75
CA ASP A 117 9.60 24.13 20.20
C ASP A 117 9.28 25.43 20.94
N ASP A 118 8.35 25.39 21.89
CA ASP A 118 7.93 26.57 22.67
C ASP A 118 9.03 27.11 23.58
N LYS A 119 10.01 26.27 23.96
CA LYS A 119 11.11 26.69 24.85
C LYS A 119 12.15 27.51 24.13
N THR A 120 12.47 27.12 22.87
CA THR A 120 13.48 27.80 22.06
C THR A 120 12.87 28.83 21.12
N GLY A 121 11.59 28.64 20.74
CA GLY A 121 10.89 29.41 19.72
C GLY A 121 11.30 29.04 18.30
N GLU A 122 12.22 28.09 18.14
CA GLU A 122 12.74 27.63 16.85
C GLU A 122 11.81 26.58 16.23
N THR A 123 11.86 26.49 14.89
CA THR A 123 11.17 25.45 14.12
C THR A 123 12.22 24.55 13.49
N GLU A 124 12.20 23.27 13.84
CA GLU A 124 13.07 22.24 13.28
C GLU A 124 12.38 21.58 12.09
N MET A 125 13.08 21.44 10.97
CA MET A 125 12.63 20.74 9.78
C MET A 125 13.34 19.39 9.67
N PHE A 126 12.65 18.40 9.14
CA PHE A 126 13.14 17.03 9.02
C PHE A 126 12.94 16.51 7.60
N ALA A 127 14.01 15.95 7.03
CA ALA A 127 14.01 15.41 5.67
C ALA A 127 13.32 14.03 5.57
N THR A 128 13.16 13.33 6.70
CA THR A 128 12.51 12.01 6.79
C THR A 128 11.43 11.98 7.85
N GLU A 129 10.41 11.14 7.65
CA GLU A 129 9.37 10.92 8.66
C GLU A 129 9.93 10.25 9.92
N GLN A 130 10.95 9.42 9.77
CA GLN A 130 11.59 8.76 10.90
C GLN A 130 12.13 9.80 11.88
N GLU A 131 12.87 10.82 11.39
CA GLU A 131 13.37 11.92 12.21
C GLU A 131 12.22 12.70 12.89
N VAL A 132 11.08 12.87 12.21
CA VAL A 132 9.88 13.51 12.79
C VAL A 132 9.37 12.71 14.00
N TYR A 133 9.22 11.39 13.88
CA TYR A 133 8.74 10.54 14.97
C TYR A 133 9.77 10.45 16.10
N GLU A 134 11.05 10.29 15.80
CA GLU A 134 12.16 10.28 16.78
C GLU A 134 12.19 11.58 17.60
N ARG A 135 12.04 12.75 16.94
CA ARG A 135 11.98 14.05 17.62
C ARG A 135 10.81 14.16 18.60
N LEU A 136 9.71 13.48 18.32
CA LEU A 136 8.52 13.42 19.17
C LEU A 136 8.62 12.34 20.25
N GLY A 137 9.66 11.48 20.21
CA GLY A 137 9.89 10.38 21.14
C GLY A 137 9.06 9.15 20.85
N TYR A 138 8.89 8.83 19.54
CA TYR A 138 8.19 7.64 19.07
C TYR A 138 9.07 6.82 18.13
N GLN A 139 8.90 5.50 18.16
CA GLN A 139 9.32 4.62 17.08
C GLN A 139 8.65 5.08 15.78
N TYR A 140 9.33 4.89 14.64
CA TYR A 140 8.71 5.18 13.33
C TYR A 140 7.45 4.35 13.11
N ILE A 141 6.34 5.01 12.87
CA ILE A 141 5.06 4.38 12.59
C ILE A 141 4.88 4.28 11.09
N VAL A 142 4.79 3.07 10.56
CA VAL A 142 4.51 2.85 9.12
C VAL A 142 3.13 3.37 8.75
N PRO A 143 2.93 3.84 7.50
CA PRO A 143 1.67 4.48 7.09
C PRO A 143 0.43 3.62 7.36
N GLU A 144 0.51 2.32 7.15
CA GLU A 144 -0.59 1.36 7.31
C GLU A 144 -1.16 1.33 8.73
N LEU A 145 -0.36 1.67 9.73
CA LEU A 145 -0.78 1.69 11.14
C LEU A 145 -1.38 3.03 11.59
N ARG A 146 -1.30 4.10 10.79
CA ARG A 146 -1.67 5.47 11.19
C ARG A 146 -3.17 5.74 11.16
N GLU A 147 -3.97 4.95 11.85
CA GLU A 147 -5.44 5.06 11.88
C GLU A 147 -6.01 5.37 13.28
N ASN A 148 -5.16 5.82 14.21
CA ASN A 148 -5.50 6.13 15.61
C ASN A 148 -6.18 4.95 16.33
N ARG A 149 -5.51 3.79 16.32
CA ARG A 149 -5.96 2.54 16.94
C ARG A 149 -5.02 2.07 18.06
N GLY A 150 -4.26 3.00 18.67
CA GLY A 150 -3.30 2.71 19.73
C GLY A 150 -1.85 2.67 19.27
N GLU A 151 -1.58 2.93 17.99
CA GLU A 151 -0.23 2.89 17.42
C GLU A 151 0.72 3.91 18.06
N LEU A 152 0.21 5.06 18.55
CA LEU A 152 1.04 6.05 19.24
C LEU A 152 1.49 5.56 20.63
N ASP A 153 0.66 4.79 21.32
CA ASP A 153 1.05 4.20 22.62
C ASP A 153 2.08 3.11 22.38
N ALA A 154 1.82 2.20 21.44
CA ALA A 154 2.77 1.15 21.07
C ALA A 154 4.12 1.72 20.59
N ALA A 155 4.10 2.79 19.79
CA ALA A 155 5.33 3.44 19.31
C ALA A 155 6.13 4.15 20.42
N ALA A 156 5.47 4.60 21.48
CA ALA A 156 6.13 5.20 22.64
C ALA A 156 6.86 4.17 23.50
N GLU A 157 6.45 2.91 23.44
CA GLU A 157 6.97 1.77 24.21
C GLU A 157 7.82 0.81 23.37
N ASP A 158 8.08 1.15 22.09
CA ASP A 158 8.77 0.29 21.09
C ASP A 158 8.07 -1.07 20.87
N GLU A 159 6.74 -1.08 20.95
CA GLU A 159 5.88 -2.28 20.84
C GLU A 159 5.03 -2.30 19.56
N LEU A 160 5.44 -1.57 18.51
CA LEU A 160 4.74 -1.64 17.22
C LEU A 160 4.80 -3.06 16.63
N PRO A 161 3.69 -3.57 16.06
CA PRO A 161 3.69 -4.87 15.42
C PRO A 161 4.57 -4.85 14.16
N GLU A 162 5.27 -5.95 13.92
CA GLU A 162 5.89 -6.21 12.62
C GLU A 162 4.80 -6.58 11.61
N LEU A 163 4.70 -5.83 10.52
CA LEU A 163 3.72 -6.09 9.48
C LEU A 163 4.22 -7.18 8.53
N ILE A 164 3.27 -7.98 8.03
CA ILE A 164 3.56 -9.00 7.02
C ILE A 164 3.91 -8.33 5.70
N GLU A 165 5.04 -8.75 5.12
CA GLU A 165 5.46 -8.35 3.79
C GLU A 165 5.05 -9.38 2.74
N ARG A 166 4.87 -8.94 1.50
CA ARG A 166 4.50 -9.82 0.39
C ARG A 166 5.48 -11.00 0.21
N SER A 167 6.77 -10.77 0.43
CA SER A 167 7.83 -11.80 0.36
C SER A 167 7.67 -12.93 1.38
N GLN A 168 6.90 -12.70 2.45
CA GLN A 168 6.64 -13.67 3.51
C GLN A 168 5.43 -14.58 3.19
N ILE A 169 4.61 -14.23 2.18
CA ILE A 169 3.46 -15.03 1.77
C ILE A 169 3.98 -16.23 0.98
N LYS A 170 3.68 -17.44 1.46
CA LYS A 170 4.18 -18.70 0.93
C LYS A 170 3.20 -19.44 0.04
N GLY A 171 1.96 -19.05 0.01
CA GLY A 171 0.95 -19.68 -0.82
C GLY A 171 -0.44 -19.07 -0.63
N ASP A 172 -1.37 -19.55 -1.44
CA ASP A 172 -2.79 -19.23 -1.36
C ASP A 172 -3.59 -20.53 -1.15
N LEU A 173 -4.57 -20.45 -0.25
CA LEU A 173 -5.38 -21.60 0.15
C LEU A 173 -6.81 -21.56 -0.41
N HIS A 174 -7.14 -20.57 -1.28
CA HIS A 174 -8.47 -20.46 -1.84
C HIS A 174 -8.46 -19.79 -3.21
N CYS A 175 -8.46 -20.61 -4.25
CA CYS A 175 -8.62 -20.11 -5.61
C CYS A 175 -9.44 -21.08 -6.49
N HIS A 176 -10.01 -20.52 -7.56
CA HIS A 176 -10.88 -21.24 -8.49
C HIS A 176 -10.27 -21.24 -9.88
N THR A 177 -10.55 -22.31 -10.64
CA THR A 177 -10.13 -22.43 -12.03
C THR A 177 -11.32 -22.35 -12.98
N THR A 178 -11.06 -22.41 -14.30
CA THR A 178 -12.11 -22.55 -15.33
C THR A 178 -12.95 -23.81 -15.19
N LEU A 179 -12.61 -24.69 -14.26
CA LEU A 179 -13.43 -25.85 -13.96
C LEU A 179 -14.75 -25.48 -13.28
N SER A 180 -14.75 -24.41 -12.46
CA SER A 180 -15.96 -23.84 -11.86
C SER A 180 -16.23 -22.43 -12.38
N ASP A 181 -15.89 -21.39 -11.66
CA ASP A 181 -16.18 -20.00 -11.96
C ASP A 181 -14.92 -19.11 -12.07
N GLY A 182 -13.73 -19.73 -12.01
CA GLY A 182 -12.47 -19.04 -12.28
C GLY A 182 -12.27 -18.76 -13.77
N VAL A 183 -11.26 -17.93 -14.10
CA VAL A 183 -10.99 -17.47 -15.46
C VAL A 183 -9.72 -18.08 -16.07
N ALA A 184 -8.92 -18.81 -15.28
CA ALA A 184 -7.66 -19.39 -15.70
C ALA A 184 -7.65 -20.92 -15.50
N SER A 185 -6.85 -21.65 -16.29
CA SER A 185 -6.66 -23.08 -16.15
C SER A 185 -5.84 -23.44 -14.91
N LEU A 186 -5.76 -24.73 -14.59
CA LEU A 186 -4.91 -25.25 -13.51
C LEU A 186 -3.45 -24.84 -13.71
N GLU A 187 -2.94 -25.04 -14.92
CA GLU A 187 -1.55 -24.75 -15.30
C GLU A 187 -1.23 -23.26 -15.26
N GLU A 188 -2.16 -22.41 -15.74
CA GLU A 188 -2.03 -20.95 -15.70
C GLU A 188 -2.02 -20.44 -14.26
N MET A 189 -2.88 -20.97 -13.39
CA MET A 189 -2.91 -20.64 -11.97
C MET A 189 -1.62 -21.05 -11.26
N ALA A 190 -1.12 -22.27 -11.53
CA ALA A 190 0.13 -22.76 -10.98
C ALA A 190 1.31 -21.89 -11.41
N ALA A 191 1.43 -21.60 -12.72
CA ALA A 191 2.51 -20.76 -13.25
C ALA A 191 2.48 -19.34 -12.68
N ALA A 192 1.30 -18.75 -12.51
CA ALA A 192 1.15 -17.43 -11.91
C ALA A 192 1.55 -17.43 -10.42
N ALA A 193 1.17 -18.44 -9.66
CA ALA A 193 1.53 -18.58 -8.25
C ALA A 193 3.04 -18.84 -8.07
N GLU A 194 3.65 -19.64 -8.92
CA GLU A 194 5.11 -19.87 -8.95
C GLU A 194 5.86 -18.56 -9.25
N ALA A 195 5.39 -17.77 -10.23
CA ALA A 195 5.96 -16.46 -10.56
C ALA A 195 5.87 -15.44 -9.39
N LEU A 196 4.90 -15.60 -8.49
CA LEU A 196 4.78 -14.84 -7.25
C LEU A 196 5.71 -15.32 -6.13
N GLY A 197 6.41 -16.45 -6.33
CA GLY A 197 7.27 -17.07 -5.33
C GLY A 197 6.52 -17.90 -4.30
N TYR A 198 5.30 -18.36 -4.62
CA TYR A 198 4.53 -19.23 -3.74
C TYR A 198 5.10 -20.67 -3.76
N GLU A 199 5.09 -21.30 -2.60
CA GLU A 199 5.53 -22.68 -2.40
C GLU A 199 4.38 -23.67 -2.61
N TYR A 200 3.13 -23.21 -2.43
CA TYR A 200 1.91 -24.02 -2.62
C TYR A 200 0.71 -23.16 -3.05
N LEU A 201 -0.26 -23.84 -3.71
CA LEU A 201 -1.54 -23.25 -4.11
C LEU A 201 -2.66 -24.29 -3.93
N ALA A 202 -3.73 -23.93 -3.19
CA ALA A 202 -4.91 -24.79 -3.08
C ALA A 202 -5.93 -24.44 -4.15
N ILE A 203 -6.26 -25.43 -4.97
CA ILE A 203 -7.32 -25.37 -5.98
C ILE A 203 -8.63 -25.79 -5.32
N THR A 204 -9.57 -24.86 -5.18
CA THR A 204 -10.82 -25.01 -4.43
C THR A 204 -12.05 -24.75 -5.30
N ASP A 205 -12.11 -25.38 -6.46
CA ASP A 205 -13.25 -25.27 -7.37
C ASP A 205 -14.56 -25.67 -6.67
N HIS A 206 -15.65 -24.95 -6.94
CA HIS A 206 -16.96 -25.18 -6.33
C HIS A 206 -17.50 -26.58 -6.63
N SER A 207 -17.85 -27.32 -5.60
CA SER A 207 -18.55 -28.60 -5.69
C SER A 207 -20.05 -28.43 -5.79
N GLU A 208 -20.78 -29.50 -6.09
CA GLU A 208 -22.24 -29.54 -6.17
C GLU A 208 -22.91 -29.01 -4.90
N SER A 209 -22.30 -29.16 -3.74
CA SER A 209 -22.81 -28.68 -2.45
C SER A 209 -22.90 -27.16 -2.35
N HIS A 210 -22.27 -26.40 -3.25
CA HIS A 210 -22.30 -24.94 -3.28
C HIS A 210 -23.73 -24.37 -3.53
N GLY A 211 -24.56 -25.08 -4.31
CA GLY A 211 -25.99 -24.81 -4.45
C GLY A 211 -26.37 -23.68 -5.41
N PHE A 212 -25.42 -22.94 -5.98
CA PHE A 212 -25.65 -21.91 -7.00
C PHE A 212 -24.39 -21.71 -7.87
N GLY A 213 -24.58 -21.10 -9.06
CA GLY A 213 -23.48 -20.86 -9.99
C GLY A 213 -22.97 -22.12 -10.69
N ASN A 214 -21.79 -22.01 -11.29
CA ASN A 214 -21.10 -23.13 -11.90
C ASN A 214 -20.43 -23.96 -10.80
N HIS A 215 -20.74 -25.25 -10.78
CA HIS A 215 -20.17 -26.20 -9.86
C HIS A 215 -19.65 -27.43 -10.60
N VAL A 216 -18.81 -28.19 -9.94
CA VAL A 216 -18.17 -29.37 -10.49
C VAL A 216 -18.83 -30.64 -9.95
N GLU A 217 -19.24 -31.52 -10.87
CA GLU A 217 -19.80 -32.84 -10.52
C GLU A 217 -18.75 -33.71 -9.80
N PRO A 218 -19.17 -34.62 -8.89
CA PRO A 218 -18.26 -35.45 -8.09
C PRO A 218 -17.20 -36.20 -8.90
N ASP A 219 -17.60 -36.83 -10.00
CA ASP A 219 -16.68 -37.61 -10.86
C ASP A 219 -15.59 -36.68 -11.47
N ARG A 220 -15.94 -35.45 -11.82
CA ARG A 220 -14.99 -34.48 -12.36
C ARG A 220 -14.05 -33.93 -11.27
N LEU A 221 -14.53 -33.83 -10.03
CA LEU A 221 -13.67 -33.45 -8.87
C LEU A 221 -12.62 -34.57 -8.62
N TRP A 222 -13.00 -35.84 -8.69
CA TRP A 222 -12.05 -36.93 -8.57
C TRP A 222 -10.98 -36.88 -9.67
N GLN A 223 -11.36 -36.60 -10.91
CA GLN A 223 -10.41 -36.39 -12.01
C GLN A 223 -9.48 -35.20 -11.72
N ARG A 224 -10.00 -34.09 -11.18
CA ARG A 224 -9.17 -32.97 -10.80
C ARG A 224 -8.13 -33.33 -9.73
N ILE A 225 -8.48 -34.16 -8.76
CA ILE A 225 -7.55 -34.65 -7.75
C ILE A 225 -6.43 -35.47 -8.42
N GLU A 226 -6.77 -36.31 -9.42
CA GLU A 226 -5.78 -37.05 -10.18
C GLU A 226 -4.86 -36.11 -10.99
N GLU A 227 -5.40 -35.13 -11.69
CA GLU A 227 -4.65 -34.08 -12.42
C GLU A 227 -3.66 -33.37 -11.50
N ILE A 228 -4.10 -32.96 -10.30
CA ILE A 228 -3.25 -32.30 -9.28
C ILE A 228 -2.15 -33.26 -8.80
N ASN A 229 -2.46 -34.55 -8.59
CA ASN A 229 -1.47 -35.54 -8.20
C ASN A 229 -0.45 -35.77 -9.32
N GLU A 230 -0.88 -35.84 -10.58
CA GLU A 230 0.00 -35.95 -11.74
C GLU A 230 0.93 -34.76 -11.85
N PHE A 231 0.38 -33.56 -11.75
CA PHE A 231 1.17 -32.31 -11.70
C PHE A 231 2.24 -32.36 -10.60
N ASN A 232 1.87 -32.77 -9.40
CA ASN A 232 2.79 -32.83 -8.25
C ASN A 232 3.84 -33.96 -8.36
N ASN A 233 3.71 -34.92 -9.29
CA ASN A 233 4.72 -35.95 -9.56
C ASN A 233 5.84 -35.45 -10.50
N GLU A 234 5.62 -34.31 -11.15
CA GLU A 234 6.63 -33.62 -11.94
C GLU A 234 7.40 -32.62 -11.05
N ASP A 235 8.58 -32.23 -11.52
CA ASP A 235 9.43 -31.24 -10.76
C ASP A 235 9.01 -29.83 -11.09
N HIS A 236 7.97 -29.35 -10.42
CA HIS A 236 7.52 -27.96 -10.46
C HIS A 236 8.03 -27.20 -9.24
N GLY A 237 8.23 -25.88 -9.38
CA GLY A 237 8.63 -25.00 -8.28
C GLY A 237 7.53 -24.75 -7.24
N ILE A 238 6.32 -25.29 -7.47
CA ILE A 238 5.14 -25.09 -6.62
C ILE A 238 4.42 -26.43 -6.40
N ARG A 239 3.81 -26.59 -5.22
CA ARG A 239 2.94 -27.73 -4.89
C ARG A 239 1.47 -27.32 -4.96
N LEU A 240 0.66 -28.08 -5.71
CA LEU A 240 -0.79 -27.91 -5.72
C LEU A 240 -1.46 -28.78 -4.64
N LEU A 241 -2.46 -28.19 -3.98
CA LEU A 241 -3.31 -28.86 -3.00
C LEU A 241 -4.73 -28.93 -3.57
N SER A 242 -5.39 -30.06 -3.38
CA SER A 242 -6.79 -30.25 -3.78
C SER A 242 -7.73 -29.87 -2.65
N GLY A 243 -8.78 -29.09 -2.97
CA GLY A 243 -9.83 -28.69 -2.07
C GLY A 243 -11.16 -28.50 -2.81
N SER A 244 -12.21 -28.07 -2.10
CA SER A 244 -13.51 -27.69 -2.64
C SER A 244 -14.26 -26.78 -1.67
#